data_4dcf987585ef41d0bd3ea905e3881fe6
#
_entry.id   4dcf987585ef41d0bd3ea905e3881fe6
#
_cell.length_a   1.000
_cell.length_b   1.000
_cell.length_c   1.000
_cell.angle_alpha   90.00
_cell.angle_beta   90.00
_cell.angle_gamma   90.00
#
_symmetry.space_group_name_H-M   'P 1'
#
loop_
_entity.id
_entity.type
_entity.pdbx_description
1 polymer ?
#
loop_
_entity_poly.entity_id
_entity_poly.type
_entity_poly.pdbx_seq_one_letter_code
_entity_poly.pdbx_strand_id
1 'polypeptide(L)'
;YMYFSASRKGRNCPILRTADPLIEPFTEVSAPFAFWDPDMFCDDDGRVYFYWGCSNTSPIWGVELDPDTMTPIGEKKELIFGREEELGYERPGNNGIVDKEASVLYKAMKPFYNEATGKLELPPQMTQMPGLNAEALTAMFNAVGKPYIEGAFMTKHNGTYYLQYACPGTQYNTYADGVYTSKSPLGPFTLQASNPFSS
;
A
#
# COMPACT_ATOMS: atom_id res chain seq x y z
N TYR A 1 -6.23 18.85 8.65
CA TYR A 1 -4.92 18.25 8.40
C TYR A 1 -4.70 18.04 6.90
N MET A 2 -3.46 18.01 6.50
CA MET A 2 -3.01 17.53 5.19
C MET A 2 -1.88 16.53 5.41
N TYR A 3 -1.90 15.44 4.67
CA TYR A 3 -0.87 14.41 4.67
C TYR A 3 -0.51 14.08 3.22
N PHE A 4 0.73 13.76 2.96
CA PHE A 4 1.17 13.36 1.64
C PHE A 4 2.42 12.48 1.70
N SER A 5 2.52 11.57 0.75
CA SER A 5 3.73 10.79 0.52
C SER A 5 4.72 11.66 -0.26
N ALA A 6 5.96 11.72 0.22
CA ALA A 6 7.01 12.43 -0.45
C ALA A 6 8.18 11.48 -0.72
N SER A 7 8.63 11.44 -1.97
CA SER A 7 9.83 10.70 -2.37
C SER A 7 11.09 11.40 -1.83
N ARG A 8 11.25 11.45 -0.51
CA ARG A 8 12.44 11.93 0.16
C ARG A 8 13.25 10.73 0.61
N LYS A 9 14.27 10.40 -0.15
CA LYS A 9 15.20 9.29 0.15
C LYS A 9 15.62 9.32 1.63
N GLY A 10 15.19 8.31 2.41
CA GLY A 10 15.56 8.14 3.82
C GLY A 10 14.88 9.09 4.81
N ARG A 11 13.76 9.73 4.45
CA ARG A 11 13.01 10.61 5.36
C ARG A 11 11.57 10.15 5.51
N ASN A 12 11.02 10.37 6.72
CA ASN A 12 9.62 10.18 7.01
C ASN A 12 8.76 11.19 6.26
N CYS A 13 7.52 10.82 5.95
CA CYS A 13 6.55 11.70 5.30
C CYS A 13 5.86 12.59 6.33
N PRO A 14 5.64 13.88 6.04
CA PRO A 14 5.06 14.81 6.97
C PRO A 14 3.54 14.73 7.03
N ILE A 15 3.01 15.05 8.22
CA ILE A 15 1.60 15.38 8.46
C ILE A 15 1.55 16.85 8.83
N LEU A 16 0.74 17.62 8.10
CA LEU A 16 0.63 19.06 8.25
C LEU A 16 -0.74 19.45 8.79
N ARG A 17 -0.81 20.56 9.51
CA ARG A 17 -2.04 21.14 10.05
C ARG A 17 -2.17 22.61 9.65
N THR A 18 -3.40 23.03 9.40
CA THR A 18 -3.82 24.44 9.36
C THR A 18 -5.18 24.59 10.04
N ALA A 19 -5.48 25.76 10.57
CA ALA A 19 -6.81 26.08 11.07
C ALA A 19 -7.76 26.50 9.92
N ASP A 20 -7.22 27.17 8.91
CA ASP A 20 -7.96 27.57 7.70
C ASP A 20 -7.11 27.31 6.45
N PRO A 21 -7.48 26.30 5.64
CA PRO A 21 -6.68 25.91 4.47
C PRO A 21 -6.69 26.95 3.33
N LEU A 22 -7.55 27.97 3.39
CA LEU A 22 -7.65 29.00 2.36
C LEU A 22 -6.74 30.22 2.63
N ILE A 23 -6.45 30.51 3.90
CA ILE A 23 -5.75 31.73 4.28
C ILE A 23 -4.54 31.53 5.18
N GLU A 24 -4.43 30.37 5.85
CA GLU A 24 -3.31 30.09 6.75
C GLU A 24 -2.36 29.06 6.15
N PRO A 25 -1.04 29.18 6.37
CA PRO A 25 -0.10 28.18 5.92
C PRO A 25 -0.28 26.86 6.67
N PHE A 26 0.02 25.75 5.99
CA PHE A 26 0.16 24.47 6.64
C PHE A 26 1.48 24.40 7.40
N THR A 27 1.43 23.94 8.64
CA THR A 27 2.60 23.72 9.49
C THR A 27 2.77 22.22 9.79
N GLU A 28 4.01 21.76 9.79
CA GLU A 28 4.31 20.36 10.11
C GLU A 28 4.02 20.08 11.59
N VAL A 29 3.20 19.04 11.85
CA VAL A 29 2.87 18.56 13.20
C VAL A 29 3.75 17.38 13.55
N SER A 30 3.92 16.45 12.62
CA SER A 30 4.73 15.24 12.80
C SER A 30 5.25 14.71 11.46
N ALA A 31 6.24 13.81 11.53
CA ALA A 31 6.69 13.00 10.41
C ALA A 31 6.99 11.58 10.94
N PRO A 32 5.95 10.77 11.21
CA PRO A 32 6.09 9.56 12.01
C PRO A 32 6.83 8.44 11.28
N PHE A 33 6.60 8.29 9.96
CA PHE A 33 7.22 7.24 9.14
C PHE A 33 7.05 7.55 7.64
N ALA A 34 7.66 6.74 6.78
CA ALA A 34 7.41 6.79 5.34
C ALA A 34 6.12 6.06 5.01
N PHE A 35 5.29 6.65 4.15
CA PHE A 35 4.02 6.07 3.70
C PHE A 35 3.72 6.41 2.24
N TRP A 36 2.85 5.62 1.60
CA TRP A 36 2.32 5.82 0.26
C TRP A 36 0.82 5.65 0.27
N ASP A 37 0.13 6.42 -0.55
CA ASP A 37 -1.34 6.43 -0.67
C ASP A 37 -2.04 6.48 0.70
N PRO A 38 -1.80 7.54 1.46
CA PRO A 38 -2.32 7.64 2.80
C PRO A 38 -3.78 8.08 2.83
N ASP A 39 -4.50 7.59 3.84
CA ASP A 39 -5.81 8.09 4.25
C ASP A 39 -5.84 8.34 5.75
N MET A 40 -6.56 9.37 6.17
CA MET A 40 -6.76 9.72 7.57
C MET A 40 -8.24 9.75 7.91
N PHE A 41 -8.65 8.87 8.78
CA PHE A 41 -10.02 8.75 9.25
C PHE A 41 -10.15 9.26 10.68
N CYS A 42 -11.08 10.21 10.92
CA CYS A 42 -11.48 10.66 12.25
C CYS A 42 -12.77 9.97 12.63
N ASP A 43 -12.75 9.17 13.69
CA ASP A 43 -13.93 8.45 14.17
C ASP A 43 -14.84 9.36 15.00
N ASP A 44 -16.09 8.93 15.23
CA ASP A 44 -17.12 9.66 15.97
C ASP A 44 -16.73 9.94 17.42
N ASP A 45 -15.84 9.16 18.00
CA ASP A 45 -15.33 9.32 19.37
C ASP A 45 -14.08 10.23 19.46
N GLY A 46 -13.65 10.81 18.34
CA GLY A 46 -12.51 11.73 18.25
C GLY A 46 -11.16 11.04 18.07
N ARG A 47 -11.11 9.72 18.04
CA ARG A 47 -9.88 8.98 17.69
C ARG A 47 -9.54 9.14 16.22
N VAL A 48 -8.25 9.15 15.92
CA VAL A 48 -7.73 9.32 14.57
C VAL A 48 -7.00 8.06 14.15
N TYR A 49 -7.33 7.57 12.95
CA TYR A 49 -6.69 6.40 12.36
C TYR A 49 -6.05 6.77 11.04
N PHE A 50 -4.91 6.16 10.76
CA PHE A 50 -4.14 6.41 9.56
C PHE A 50 -3.89 5.13 8.81
N TYR A 51 -4.23 5.12 7.52
CA TYR A 51 -4.10 3.98 6.62
C TYR A 51 -3.16 4.31 5.49
N TRP A 52 -2.37 3.34 5.04
CA TRP A 52 -1.48 3.52 3.90
C TRP A 52 -1.07 2.19 3.30
N GLY A 53 -0.63 2.19 2.05
CA GLY A 53 -0.08 1.04 1.35
C GLY A 53 -0.24 1.19 -0.14
N CYS A 54 0.80 0.83 -0.86
CA CYS A 54 0.87 0.91 -2.31
C CYS A 54 1.94 -0.10 -2.74
N SER A 55 1.54 -1.39 -2.87
CA SER A 55 2.52 -2.46 -3.02
C SER A 55 1.89 -3.76 -3.52
N ASN A 56 2.73 -4.59 -4.14
CA ASN A 56 2.46 -5.98 -4.45
C ASN A 56 3.19 -6.98 -3.51
N THR A 57 3.85 -6.46 -2.48
CA THR A 57 4.59 -7.28 -1.50
C THR A 57 4.26 -6.96 -0.05
N SER A 58 3.60 -5.83 0.19
CA SER A 58 3.23 -5.35 1.53
C SER A 58 1.72 -5.18 1.63
N PRO A 59 1.14 -5.29 2.84
CA PRO A 59 -0.28 -5.06 3.04
C PRO A 59 -0.65 -3.57 2.96
N ILE A 60 -1.95 -3.30 2.95
CA ILE A 60 -2.47 -2.04 3.48
C ILE A 60 -2.29 -2.09 5.00
N TRP A 61 -1.65 -1.07 5.51
CA TRP A 61 -1.36 -0.88 6.93
C TRP A 61 -2.38 0.05 7.59
N GLY A 62 -2.51 -0.06 8.91
CA GLY A 62 -3.27 0.88 9.71
C GLY A 62 -2.64 1.09 11.08
N VAL A 63 -2.82 2.28 11.64
CA VAL A 63 -2.38 2.65 13.00
C VAL A 63 -3.30 3.72 13.57
N GLU A 64 -3.48 3.73 14.89
CA GLU A 64 -4.10 4.85 15.61
C GLU A 64 -3.05 5.95 15.81
N LEU A 65 -3.46 7.21 15.63
CA LEU A 65 -2.64 8.38 15.88
C LEU A 65 -3.18 9.17 17.07
N ASP A 66 -2.29 9.72 17.86
CA ASP A 66 -2.65 10.74 18.85
C ASP A 66 -3.20 11.99 18.13
N PRO A 67 -4.40 12.46 18.43
CA PRO A 67 -5.07 13.52 17.67
C PRO A 67 -4.40 14.89 17.79
N ASP A 68 -3.59 15.11 18.82
CA ASP A 68 -2.91 16.39 19.03
C ASP A 68 -1.55 16.43 18.37
N THR A 69 -0.79 15.34 18.50
CA THR A 69 0.60 15.26 18.04
C THR A 69 0.76 14.53 16.70
N MET A 70 -0.27 13.82 16.21
CA MET A 70 -0.23 12.96 15.02
C MET A 70 0.92 11.94 15.05
N THR A 71 1.24 11.44 16.23
CA THR A 71 2.21 10.36 16.44
C THR A 71 1.50 9.03 16.67
N PRO A 72 2.06 7.90 16.24
CA PRO A 72 1.44 6.59 16.42
C PRO A 72 1.18 6.23 17.88
N ILE A 73 -0.01 5.70 18.15
CA ILE A 73 -0.37 5.04 19.41
C ILE A 73 -0.30 3.53 19.19
N GLY A 74 0.69 2.89 19.79
CA GLY A 74 0.95 1.46 19.62
C GLY A 74 1.61 1.12 18.29
N GLU A 75 1.48 -0.15 17.88
CA GLU A 75 2.11 -0.68 16.68
C GLU A 75 1.16 -0.65 15.48
N LYS A 76 1.74 -0.46 14.28
CA LYS A 76 1.00 -0.59 13.03
C LYS A 76 0.50 -2.02 12.83
N LYS A 77 -0.66 -2.16 12.23
CA LYS A 77 -1.30 -3.45 11.93
C LYS A 77 -1.34 -3.70 10.43
N GLU A 78 -1.10 -4.94 10.05
CA GLU A 78 -1.39 -5.45 8.72
C GLU A 78 -2.90 -5.66 8.59
N LEU A 79 -3.53 -5.00 7.62
CA LEU A 79 -4.99 -5.02 7.50
C LEU A 79 -5.45 -5.97 6.40
N ILE A 80 -5.00 -5.77 5.16
CA ILE A 80 -5.36 -6.59 4.00
C ILE A 80 -4.16 -6.78 3.08
N PHE A 81 -4.15 -7.92 2.36
CA PHE A 81 -3.18 -8.24 1.30
C PHE A 81 -3.91 -8.49 -0.01
N GLY A 82 -3.21 -8.36 -1.12
CA GLY A 82 -3.71 -8.80 -2.43
C GLY A 82 -3.91 -10.32 -2.49
N ARG A 83 -4.98 -10.78 -3.18
CA ARG A 83 -5.46 -12.18 -3.18
C ARG A 83 -5.77 -12.67 -4.60
N GLU A 84 -4.78 -12.63 -5.50
CA GLU A 84 -4.96 -12.92 -6.92
C GLU A 84 -5.62 -14.29 -7.24
N GLU A 85 -5.39 -15.29 -6.40
CA GLU A 85 -5.96 -16.62 -6.58
C GLU A 85 -7.46 -16.66 -6.29
N GLU A 86 -7.89 -15.86 -5.32
CA GLU A 86 -9.29 -15.78 -4.88
C GLU A 86 -10.07 -14.69 -5.62
N LEU A 87 -9.40 -13.58 -5.96
CA LEU A 87 -10.01 -12.38 -6.50
C LEU A 87 -9.45 -12.07 -7.89
N GLY A 88 -10.14 -12.55 -8.91
CA GLY A 88 -9.70 -12.38 -10.30
C GLY A 88 -9.48 -10.94 -10.74
N TYR A 89 -10.22 -9.97 -10.16
CA TYR A 89 -10.07 -8.54 -10.45
C TYR A 89 -8.78 -7.94 -9.86
N GLU A 90 -8.17 -8.56 -8.87
CA GLU A 90 -6.86 -8.15 -8.36
C GLU A 90 -5.70 -8.63 -9.24
N ARG A 91 -5.95 -9.50 -10.24
CA ARG A 91 -4.90 -10.06 -11.08
C ARG A 91 -4.32 -9.00 -12.02
N PRO A 92 -2.99 -8.71 -11.94
CA PRO A 92 -2.37 -7.72 -12.80
C PRO A 92 -2.35 -8.18 -14.25
N GLY A 93 -2.49 -7.22 -15.16
CA GLY A 93 -2.46 -7.44 -16.60
C GLY A 93 -3.77 -7.13 -17.30
N ASN A 94 -3.67 -6.70 -18.57
CA ASN A 94 -4.85 -6.42 -19.38
C ASN A 94 -5.73 -7.68 -19.52
N ASN A 95 -7.02 -7.53 -19.32
CA ASN A 95 -8.01 -8.62 -19.28
C ASN A 95 -7.70 -9.68 -18.20
N GLY A 96 -6.97 -9.32 -17.14
CA GLY A 96 -6.55 -10.24 -16.08
C GLY A 96 -5.48 -11.26 -16.52
N ILE A 97 -4.81 -11.02 -17.64
CA ILE A 97 -3.75 -11.89 -18.16
C ILE A 97 -2.41 -11.40 -17.65
N VAL A 98 -1.81 -12.16 -16.73
CA VAL A 98 -0.49 -11.86 -16.19
C VAL A 98 0.59 -12.13 -17.24
N ASP A 99 1.31 -11.07 -17.65
CA ASP A 99 2.46 -11.16 -18.54
C ASP A 99 3.72 -10.65 -17.84
N LYS A 100 4.45 -11.55 -17.19
CA LYS A 100 5.72 -11.23 -16.52
C LYS A 100 6.79 -10.78 -17.51
N GLU A 101 6.74 -11.27 -18.76
CA GLU A 101 7.70 -10.89 -19.81
C GLU A 101 7.48 -9.45 -20.30
N ALA A 102 6.38 -8.80 -20.00
CA ALA A 102 6.24 -7.37 -20.23
C ALA A 102 7.12 -6.52 -19.28
N SER A 103 7.49 -7.06 -18.11
CA SER A 103 8.32 -6.36 -17.14
C SER A 103 9.78 -6.30 -17.55
N VAL A 104 10.35 -5.07 -17.59
CA VAL A 104 11.78 -4.85 -17.84
C VAL A 104 12.63 -5.49 -16.75
N LEU A 105 12.20 -5.37 -15.49
CA LEU A 105 12.87 -5.99 -14.34
C LEU A 105 12.92 -7.52 -14.48
N TYR A 106 11.78 -8.13 -14.80
CA TYR A 106 11.69 -9.58 -14.94
C TYR A 106 12.64 -10.07 -16.06
N LYS A 107 12.57 -9.48 -17.24
CA LYS A 107 13.47 -9.84 -18.36
C LYS A 107 14.94 -9.72 -18.00
N ALA A 108 15.32 -8.62 -17.37
CA ALA A 108 16.71 -8.35 -17.03
C ALA A 108 17.25 -9.29 -15.95
N MET A 109 16.42 -9.71 -15.00
CA MET A 109 16.85 -10.49 -13.84
C MET A 109 16.61 -12.00 -13.99
N LYS A 110 15.71 -12.42 -14.86
CA LYS A 110 15.39 -13.84 -15.11
C LYS A 110 16.61 -14.74 -15.35
N PRO A 111 17.66 -14.31 -16.11
CA PRO A 111 18.87 -15.12 -16.30
C PRO A 111 19.65 -15.43 -15.01
N PHE A 112 19.44 -14.67 -13.96
CA PHE A 112 20.10 -14.80 -12.65
C PHE A 112 19.22 -15.47 -11.61
N TYR A 113 17.99 -15.85 -11.96
CA TYR A 113 17.04 -16.42 -11.01
C TYR A 113 17.26 -17.92 -10.83
N ASN A 114 17.48 -18.34 -9.59
CA ASN A 114 17.56 -19.73 -9.21
C ASN A 114 16.21 -20.21 -8.68
N GLU A 115 15.51 -21.03 -9.46
CA GLU A 115 14.18 -21.56 -9.12
C GLU A 115 14.20 -22.43 -7.88
N ALA A 116 15.29 -23.16 -7.62
CA ALA A 116 15.39 -24.04 -6.46
C ALA A 116 15.49 -23.26 -5.13
N THR A 117 16.10 -22.07 -5.16
CA THR A 117 16.27 -21.23 -3.97
C THR A 117 15.26 -20.09 -3.89
N GLY A 118 14.57 -19.77 -5.00
CA GLY A 118 13.69 -18.61 -5.11
C GLY A 118 14.43 -17.26 -5.04
N LYS A 119 15.73 -17.22 -5.36
CA LYS A 119 16.59 -16.05 -5.23
C LYS A 119 17.30 -15.69 -6.51
N LEU A 120 17.67 -14.42 -6.61
CA LEU A 120 18.60 -13.95 -7.65
C LEU A 120 20.06 -14.23 -7.24
N GLU A 121 20.77 -14.95 -8.06
CA GLU A 121 22.20 -15.20 -7.92
C GLU A 121 22.96 -14.23 -8.82
N LEU A 122 23.17 -13.01 -8.32
CA LEU A 122 23.77 -11.93 -9.05
C LEU A 122 25.31 -12.11 -9.16
N PRO A 123 25.91 -11.80 -10.32
CA PRO A 123 27.36 -11.85 -10.47
C PRO A 123 28.04 -10.82 -9.55
N PRO A 124 29.31 -11.06 -9.15
CA PRO A 124 30.05 -10.20 -8.20
C PRO A 124 30.10 -8.73 -8.59
N GLN A 125 30.14 -8.45 -9.91
CA GLN A 125 30.18 -7.07 -10.43
C GLN A 125 28.89 -6.30 -10.11
N MET A 126 27.74 -6.99 -10.06
CA MET A 126 26.47 -6.38 -9.71
C MET A 126 26.32 -6.23 -8.19
N THR A 127 26.73 -7.24 -7.41
CA THR A 127 26.61 -7.19 -5.95
C THR A 127 27.50 -6.11 -5.28
N GLN A 128 28.56 -5.69 -5.97
CA GLN A 128 29.43 -4.62 -5.52
C GLN A 128 28.96 -3.21 -5.91
N MET A 129 27.87 -3.08 -6.64
CA MET A 129 27.34 -1.76 -7.03
C MET A 129 26.82 -1.00 -5.81
N PRO A 130 27.26 0.26 -5.60
CA PRO A 130 26.77 1.06 -4.49
C PRO A 130 25.24 1.23 -4.51
N GLY A 131 24.59 0.92 -3.40
CA GLY A 131 23.14 1.05 -3.26
C GLY A 131 22.31 -0.09 -3.81
N LEU A 132 22.91 -1.13 -4.41
CA LEU A 132 22.18 -2.34 -4.80
C LEU A 132 21.97 -3.23 -3.57
N ASN A 133 20.71 -3.60 -3.31
CA ASN A 133 20.34 -4.59 -2.30
C ASN A 133 19.79 -5.83 -3.02
N ALA A 134 20.54 -6.93 -2.99
CA ALA A 134 20.18 -8.16 -3.68
C ALA A 134 18.91 -8.82 -3.15
N GLU A 135 18.63 -8.70 -1.84
CA GLU A 135 17.40 -9.23 -1.24
C GLU A 135 16.19 -8.42 -1.67
N ALA A 136 16.29 -7.08 -1.66
CA ALA A 136 15.22 -6.21 -2.15
C ALA A 136 14.96 -6.44 -3.63
N LEU A 137 16.00 -6.60 -4.45
CA LEU A 137 15.86 -6.91 -5.87
C LEU A 137 15.20 -8.27 -6.12
N THR A 138 15.55 -9.28 -5.30
CA THR A 138 14.90 -10.60 -5.34
C THR A 138 13.41 -10.49 -4.97
N ALA A 139 13.07 -9.73 -3.92
CA ALA A 139 11.70 -9.50 -3.53
C ALA A 139 10.90 -8.79 -4.64
N MET A 140 11.46 -7.77 -5.27
CA MET A 140 10.86 -7.09 -6.42
C MET A 140 10.67 -8.02 -7.63
N PHE A 141 11.64 -8.87 -7.94
CA PHE A 141 11.53 -9.86 -9.01
C PHE A 141 10.40 -10.87 -8.73
N ASN A 142 10.35 -11.41 -7.52
CA ASN A 142 9.32 -12.35 -7.09
C ASN A 142 7.92 -11.73 -7.01
N ALA A 143 7.84 -10.41 -6.91
CA ALA A 143 6.59 -9.66 -6.88
C ALA A 143 6.02 -9.38 -8.28
N VAL A 144 6.81 -9.54 -9.34
CA VAL A 144 6.32 -9.32 -10.71
C VAL A 144 5.16 -10.27 -11.01
N GLY A 145 4.02 -9.70 -11.36
CA GLY A 145 2.79 -10.43 -11.65
C GLY A 145 1.93 -10.75 -10.41
N LYS A 146 2.31 -10.29 -9.21
CA LYS A 146 1.43 -10.33 -8.02
C LYS A 146 0.49 -9.14 -7.99
N PRO A 147 -0.67 -9.26 -7.33
CA PRO A 147 -1.60 -8.16 -7.15
C PRO A 147 -0.92 -6.93 -6.55
N TYR A 148 -1.25 -5.78 -7.11
CA TYR A 148 -0.86 -4.49 -6.58
C TYR A 148 -2.10 -3.86 -5.94
N ILE A 149 -2.05 -3.64 -4.63
CA ILE A 149 -3.13 -3.01 -3.88
C ILE A 149 -2.68 -1.64 -3.37
N GLU A 150 -3.55 -0.65 -3.49
CA GLU A 150 -3.27 0.76 -3.20
C GLU A 150 -4.52 1.53 -2.80
N GLY A 151 -4.41 2.84 -2.56
CA GLY A 151 -5.55 3.73 -2.41
C GLY A 151 -6.44 3.41 -1.23
N ALA A 152 -5.86 3.06 -0.07
CA ALA A 152 -6.65 2.80 1.13
C ALA A 152 -7.54 4.00 1.47
N PHE A 153 -8.85 3.76 1.66
CA PHE A 153 -9.81 4.78 2.04
C PHE A 153 -10.82 4.20 3.04
N MET A 154 -10.92 4.82 4.22
CA MET A 154 -11.80 4.36 5.28
C MET A 154 -13.04 5.21 5.40
N THR A 155 -14.20 4.53 5.45
CA THR A 155 -15.47 5.14 5.80
C THR A 155 -16.16 4.36 6.91
N LYS A 156 -17.12 4.99 7.61
CA LYS A 156 -17.93 4.35 8.62
C LYS A 156 -19.41 4.63 8.37
N HIS A 157 -20.23 3.58 8.42
CA HIS A 157 -21.68 3.71 8.33
C HIS A 157 -22.36 2.70 9.26
N ASN A 158 -23.29 3.18 10.09
CA ASN A 158 -24.06 2.36 11.04
C ASN A 158 -23.17 1.41 11.89
N GLY A 159 -22.05 1.91 12.41
CA GLY A 159 -21.13 1.15 13.25
C GLY A 159 -20.36 0.05 12.50
N THR A 160 -20.29 0.13 11.18
CA THR A 160 -19.46 -0.74 10.34
C THR A 160 -18.44 0.12 9.61
N TYR A 161 -17.18 -0.29 9.66
CA TYR A 161 -16.07 0.32 8.95
C TYR A 161 -15.90 -0.36 7.60
N TYR A 162 -15.67 0.45 6.56
CA TYR A 162 -15.49 0.01 5.18
C TYR A 162 -14.10 0.48 4.72
N LEU A 163 -13.18 -0.46 4.61
CA LEU A 163 -11.86 -0.21 4.04
C LEU A 163 -11.92 -0.48 2.54
N GLN A 164 -11.93 0.57 1.76
CA GLN A 164 -11.85 0.53 0.31
C GLN A 164 -10.39 0.52 -0.12
N TYR A 165 -10.11 -0.09 -1.27
CA TYR A 165 -8.79 -0.14 -1.88
C TYR A 165 -8.91 -0.31 -3.38
N ALA A 166 -7.88 0.09 -4.11
CA ALA A 166 -7.80 -0.05 -5.55
C ALA A 166 -6.77 -1.12 -5.96
N CYS A 167 -6.99 -1.75 -7.09
CA CYS A 167 -6.13 -2.80 -7.68
C CYS A 167 -6.48 -3.02 -9.16
N PRO A 168 -5.68 -3.76 -9.93
CA PRO A 168 -4.31 -4.21 -9.68
C PRO A 168 -3.25 -3.19 -10.07
N GLY A 169 -3.64 -2.01 -10.51
CA GLY A 169 -2.80 -0.90 -10.94
C GLY A 169 -3.38 -0.17 -12.14
N THR A 170 -3.25 1.16 -12.15
CA THR A 170 -3.89 2.09 -13.12
C THR A 170 -3.50 1.86 -14.59
N GLN A 171 -2.40 1.13 -14.83
CA GLN A 171 -1.92 0.81 -16.17
C GLN A 171 -2.72 -0.32 -16.86
N TYR A 172 -3.58 -1.01 -16.11
CA TYR A 172 -4.35 -2.14 -16.64
C TYR A 172 -5.80 -1.77 -16.88
N ASN A 173 -6.42 -2.34 -17.90
CA ASN A 173 -7.83 -2.14 -18.22
C ASN A 173 -8.79 -2.88 -17.27
N THR A 174 -8.25 -3.58 -16.28
CA THR A 174 -8.97 -4.28 -15.22
C THR A 174 -8.90 -3.55 -13.88
N TYR A 175 -8.47 -2.27 -13.89
CA TYR A 175 -8.43 -1.48 -12.67
C TYR A 175 -9.80 -1.39 -12.01
N ALA A 176 -9.85 -1.73 -10.74
CA ALA A 176 -11.09 -1.91 -9.99
C ALA A 176 -10.91 -1.53 -8.53
N ASP A 177 -12.04 -1.30 -7.85
CA ASP A 177 -12.05 -1.03 -6.42
C ASP A 177 -12.74 -2.15 -5.67
N GLY A 178 -12.11 -2.60 -4.59
CA GLY A 178 -12.64 -3.56 -3.65
C GLY A 178 -12.92 -2.96 -2.27
N VAL A 179 -13.69 -3.67 -1.45
CA VAL A 179 -14.02 -3.25 -0.09
C VAL A 179 -14.01 -4.41 0.89
N TYR A 180 -13.40 -4.18 2.03
CA TYR A 180 -13.48 -5.03 3.20
C TYR A 180 -14.26 -4.31 4.31
N THR A 181 -14.88 -5.07 5.20
CA THR A 181 -15.62 -4.49 6.34
C THR A 181 -15.15 -5.04 7.67
N SER A 182 -15.34 -4.23 8.73
CA SER A 182 -15.01 -4.60 10.10
C SER A 182 -15.96 -3.90 11.09
N LYS A 183 -15.97 -4.39 12.34
CA LYS A 183 -16.56 -3.69 13.49
C LYS A 183 -15.55 -2.86 14.28
N SER A 184 -14.30 -2.87 13.84
CA SER A 184 -13.21 -2.08 14.41
C SER A 184 -12.42 -1.37 13.30
N PRO A 185 -11.94 -0.13 13.50
CA PRO A 185 -11.19 0.63 12.50
C PRO A 185 -9.85 -0.02 12.10
N LEU A 186 -9.31 -0.86 12.95
CA LEU A 186 -8.05 -1.59 12.70
C LEU A 186 -8.26 -3.11 12.51
N GLY A 187 -9.48 -3.51 12.11
CA GLY A 187 -9.80 -4.90 11.81
C GLY A 187 -10.13 -5.78 13.03
N PRO A 188 -10.26 -7.10 12.86
CA PRO A 188 -10.02 -7.81 11.59
C PRO A 188 -11.04 -7.46 10.50
N PHE A 189 -10.60 -7.46 9.25
CA PHE A 189 -11.42 -7.13 8.09
C PHE A 189 -11.92 -8.37 7.35
N THR A 190 -13.16 -8.31 6.88
CA THR A 190 -13.80 -9.37 6.08
C THR A 190 -14.13 -8.85 4.69
N LEU A 191 -13.71 -9.57 3.66
CA LEU A 191 -14.00 -9.24 2.26
C LEU A 191 -15.51 -9.25 2.01
N GLN A 192 -16.01 -8.24 1.29
CA GLN A 192 -17.41 -8.20 0.89
C GLN A 192 -17.66 -9.05 -0.35
N ALA A 193 -18.80 -9.76 -0.36
CA ALA A 193 -19.17 -10.66 -1.45
C ALA A 193 -19.51 -9.90 -2.76
N SER A 194 -19.82 -8.62 -2.68
CA SER A 194 -20.19 -7.76 -3.83
C SER A 194 -19.00 -7.10 -4.53
N ASN A 195 -17.79 -7.58 -4.27
CA ASN A 195 -16.58 -7.06 -4.93
C ASN A 195 -16.41 -7.60 -6.37
N PRO A 196 -15.77 -6.83 -7.28
CA PRO A 196 -15.46 -5.41 -7.10
C PRO A 196 -16.73 -4.56 -7.11
N PHE A 197 -16.72 -3.44 -6.38
CA PHE A 197 -17.87 -2.52 -6.39
C PHE A 197 -17.76 -1.44 -7.48
N SER A 198 -16.57 -1.27 -8.05
CA SER A 198 -16.25 -0.41 -9.19
C SER A 198 -15.23 -1.09 -10.09
N SER A 199 -15.40 -1.00 -11.42
CA SER A 199 -14.48 -1.55 -12.42
C SER A 199 -14.69 -0.91 -13.80
#